data_b190e7a3f6a1f3cca40ed1cc152f2a2e
#
_entry.id   b190e7a3f6a1f3cca40ed1cc152f2a2e
#
_cell.length_a   1.000
_cell.length_b   1.000
_cell.length_c   1.000
_cell.angle_alpha   90.00
_cell.angle_beta   90.00
_cell.angle_gamma   90.00
#
_symmetry.space_group_name_H-M   'P 1'
#
loop_
_entity.id
_entity.type
_entity.pdbx_description
1 polymer ?
#
loop_
_entity_poly.entity_id
_entity_poly.type
_entity_poly.pdbx_seq_one_letter_code
_entity_poly.pdbx_strand_id
1 'polypeptide(L)'
;MTAHVVVGYTATDTGADAVALGARLALATGAVLEIVVVLPAEGRSVITPTNPGYERYLHEQAQAWLREAADRAPDGVQVRTHVRDDESFASGLIAAAHDLGASHIVIGAG
;
A
#
# COMPACT_ATOMS: atom_id res chain seq x y z
N MET A 1 5.25 -15.11 17.02
CA MET A 1 5.02 -13.73 16.53
C MET A 1 5.01 -13.70 15.02
N THR A 2 4.01 -13.08 14.42
CA THR A 2 3.92 -12.98 12.97
C THR A 2 4.64 -11.74 12.49
N ALA A 3 5.56 -11.91 11.54
CA ALA A 3 6.23 -10.78 10.91
C ALA A 3 5.35 -10.18 9.82
N HIS A 4 5.54 -8.92 9.51
CA HIS A 4 4.79 -8.19 8.50
C HIS A 4 5.74 -7.50 7.53
N VAL A 5 5.54 -7.72 6.24
CA VAL A 5 6.26 -7.03 5.18
C VAL A 5 5.33 -6.01 4.57
N VAL A 6 5.65 -4.74 4.70
CA VAL A 6 4.84 -3.65 4.16
C VAL A 6 5.40 -3.22 2.82
N VAL A 7 4.54 -3.16 1.81
CA VAL A 7 4.91 -2.72 0.46
C VAL A 7 4.14 -1.45 0.12
N GLY A 8 4.84 -0.39 -0.21
CA GLY A 8 4.23 0.81 -0.76
C GLY A 8 3.94 0.59 -2.24
N TYR A 9 2.67 0.51 -2.59
CA TYR A 9 2.25 0.20 -3.95
C TYR A 9 1.82 1.44 -4.70
N THR A 10 2.39 1.59 -5.88
CA THR A 10 1.90 2.52 -6.90
C THR A 10 1.50 1.69 -8.11
N ALA A 11 0.47 2.12 -8.85
CA ALA A 11 -0.02 1.35 -10.00
C ALA A 11 0.89 1.56 -11.22
N THR A 12 2.17 1.20 -11.06
CA THR A 12 3.22 1.34 -12.06
C THR A 12 4.05 0.06 -12.10
N ASP A 13 4.94 -0.06 -13.05
CA ASP A 13 5.84 -1.21 -13.14
C ASP A 13 6.73 -1.35 -11.91
N THR A 14 7.22 -0.23 -11.38
CA THR A 14 8.03 -0.27 -10.16
C THR A 14 7.22 -0.69 -8.93
N GLY A 15 5.94 -0.33 -8.88
CA GLY A 15 5.02 -0.80 -7.85
C GLY A 15 4.81 -2.31 -7.92
N ALA A 16 4.62 -2.84 -9.12
CA ALA A 16 4.46 -4.29 -9.33
C ALA A 16 5.73 -5.04 -8.92
N ASP A 17 6.91 -4.50 -9.24
CA ASP A 17 8.19 -5.09 -8.84
C ASP A 17 8.34 -5.10 -7.32
N ALA A 18 7.91 -4.04 -6.64
CA ALA A 18 7.95 -3.94 -5.19
C ALA A 18 7.05 -5.02 -4.55
N VAL A 19 5.86 -5.21 -5.10
CA VAL A 19 4.94 -6.26 -4.62
C VAL A 19 5.56 -7.64 -4.81
N ALA A 20 6.17 -7.90 -5.97
CA ALA A 20 6.81 -9.18 -6.25
C ALA A 20 7.96 -9.46 -5.26
N LEU A 21 8.79 -8.46 -4.99
CA LEU A 21 9.87 -8.59 -4.03
C LEU A 21 9.34 -8.81 -2.61
N GLY A 22 8.33 -8.02 -2.21
CA GLY A 22 7.70 -8.16 -0.91
C GLY A 22 7.08 -9.54 -0.72
N ALA A 23 6.44 -10.07 -1.75
CA ALA A 23 5.85 -11.41 -1.71
C ALA A 23 6.91 -12.50 -1.52
N ARG A 24 8.05 -12.38 -2.20
CA ARG A 24 9.17 -13.30 -2.02
C ARG A 24 9.70 -13.26 -0.59
N LEU A 25 9.85 -12.07 -0.06
CA LEU A 25 10.34 -11.88 1.30
C LEU A 25 9.35 -12.45 2.32
N ALA A 26 8.06 -12.20 2.12
CA ALA A 26 7.01 -12.72 2.97
C ALA A 26 6.98 -14.25 2.94
N LEU A 27 7.11 -14.85 1.76
CA LEU A 27 7.14 -16.30 1.62
C LEU A 27 8.36 -16.91 2.33
N ALA A 28 9.52 -16.28 2.19
CA ALA A 28 10.76 -16.76 2.80
C ALA A 28 10.75 -16.66 4.32
N THR A 29 10.07 -15.67 4.87
CA THR A 29 10.08 -15.41 6.32
C THR A 29 8.78 -15.86 7.03
N GLY A 30 7.80 -16.34 6.29
CA GLY A 30 6.48 -16.65 6.86
C GLY A 30 5.69 -15.42 7.28
N ALA A 31 6.03 -14.26 6.75
CA ALA A 31 5.39 -13.00 7.10
C ALA A 31 4.08 -12.79 6.35
N VAL A 32 3.24 -11.88 6.87
CA VAL A 32 2.07 -11.38 6.17
C VAL A 32 2.51 -10.27 5.22
N LEU A 33 2.05 -10.31 3.99
CA LEU A 33 2.32 -9.27 3.01
C LEU A 33 1.23 -8.19 3.16
N GLU A 34 1.65 -6.98 3.52
CA GLU A 34 0.76 -5.84 3.71
C GLU A 34 0.98 -4.85 2.57
N ILE A 35 0.04 -4.76 1.63
CA ILE A 35 0.15 -3.87 0.47
C ILE A 35 -0.59 -2.58 0.79
N VAL A 36 0.10 -1.45 0.71
CA VAL A 36 -0.43 -0.14 1.11
C VAL A 36 -0.40 0.82 -0.08
N VAL A 37 -1.54 1.42 -0.37
CA VAL A 37 -1.64 2.55 -1.29
C VAL A 37 -1.84 3.81 -0.45
N VAL A 38 -1.03 4.83 -0.69
CA VAL A 38 -1.17 6.13 -0.02
C VAL A 38 -1.77 7.10 -1.02
N LEU A 39 -2.92 7.66 -0.66
CA LEU A 39 -3.58 8.69 -1.46
C LEU A 39 -3.24 10.07 -0.91
N PRO A 40 -3.01 11.06 -1.77
CA PRO A 40 -2.68 12.39 -1.32
C PRO A 40 -3.87 13.03 -0.61
N ALA A 41 -3.62 13.59 0.56
CA ALA A 41 -4.60 14.37 1.31
C ALA A 41 -4.57 15.85 0.93
N GLU A 42 -3.87 16.20 -0.13
CA GLU A 42 -3.75 17.57 -0.62
C GLU A 42 -5.11 18.10 -1.07
N GLY A 43 -5.36 19.38 -0.84
CA GLY A 43 -6.61 20.03 -1.20
C GLY A 43 -7.67 19.98 -0.11
N ARG A 44 -7.40 19.35 1.01
CA ARG A 44 -8.28 19.38 2.18
C ARG A 44 -8.06 20.64 3.00
N SER A 45 -7.95 21.76 2.33
CA SER A 45 -7.85 23.04 3.03
C SER A 45 -9.24 23.60 3.26
N VAL A 46 -9.36 24.48 4.25
CA VAL A 46 -10.60 25.17 4.56
C VAL A 46 -11.06 26.02 3.38
N ILE A 47 -10.12 26.42 2.53
CA ILE A 47 -10.37 27.33 1.39
C ILE A 47 -10.84 26.54 0.16
N THR A 48 -10.39 25.30 0.01
CA THR A 48 -10.77 24.47 -1.13
C THR A 48 -11.61 23.29 -0.62
N PRO A 49 -12.94 23.37 -0.82
CA PRO A 49 -13.81 22.29 -0.37
C PRO A 49 -13.45 20.99 -1.05
N THR A 50 -13.40 19.93 -0.26
CA THR A 50 -13.16 18.58 -0.78
C THR A 50 -14.35 18.17 -1.65
N ASN A 51 -14.08 17.57 -2.80
CA ASN A 51 -15.14 16.99 -3.64
C ASN A 51 -15.35 15.54 -3.20
N PRO A 52 -16.46 15.21 -2.50
CA PRO A 52 -16.69 13.85 -2.00
C PRO A 52 -16.77 12.80 -3.11
N GLY A 53 -17.27 13.17 -4.27
CA GLY A 53 -17.34 12.27 -5.42
C GLY A 53 -15.96 11.90 -5.94
N TYR A 54 -15.05 12.87 -5.97
CA TYR A 54 -13.68 12.63 -6.43
C TYR A 54 -12.90 11.79 -5.43
N GLU A 55 -13.06 12.05 -4.14
CA GLU A 55 -12.41 11.23 -3.11
C GLU A 55 -12.88 9.80 -3.16
N ARG A 56 -14.19 9.58 -3.33
CA ARG A 56 -14.74 8.25 -3.46
C ARG A 56 -14.16 7.53 -4.68
N TYR A 57 -14.05 8.25 -5.80
CA TYR A 57 -13.45 7.72 -7.01
C TYR A 57 -12.01 7.27 -6.79
N LEU A 58 -11.20 8.10 -6.11
CA LEU A 58 -9.81 7.74 -5.80
C LEU A 58 -9.73 6.49 -4.92
N HIS A 59 -10.59 6.40 -3.92
CA HIS A 59 -10.62 5.22 -3.03
C HIS A 59 -11.05 3.96 -3.80
N GLU A 60 -12.02 4.07 -4.68
CA GLU A 60 -12.45 2.95 -5.51
C GLU A 60 -11.34 2.48 -6.45
N GLN A 61 -10.60 3.41 -7.04
CA GLN A 61 -9.46 3.10 -7.88
C GLN A 61 -8.36 2.41 -7.08
N ALA A 62 -8.06 2.92 -5.91
CA ALA A 62 -7.05 2.32 -5.02
C ALA A 62 -7.43 0.90 -4.65
N GLN A 63 -8.70 0.65 -4.32
CA GLN A 63 -9.17 -0.69 -4.00
C GLN A 63 -9.07 -1.64 -5.19
N ALA A 64 -9.34 -1.15 -6.40
CA ALA A 64 -9.19 -1.95 -7.61
C ALA A 64 -7.73 -2.34 -7.85
N TRP A 65 -6.81 -1.40 -7.70
CA TRP A 65 -5.38 -1.66 -7.83
C TRP A 65 -4.90 -2.67 -6.79
N LEU A 66 -5.38 -2.53 -5.55
CA LEU A 66 -4.99 -3.44 -4.46
C LEU A 66 -5.49 -4.85 -4.71
N ARG A 67 -6.72 -5.00 -5.21
CA ARG A 67 -7.25 -6.33 -5.57
C ARG A 67 -6.40 -6.98 -6.66
N GLU A 68 -6.03 -6.21 -7.67
CA GLU A 68 -5.18 -6.71 -8.75
C GLU A 68 -3.80 -7.14 -8.23
N ALA A 69 -3.20 -6.33 -7.36
CA ALA A 69 -1.91 -6.65 -6.76
C ALA A 69 -2.00 -7.91 -5.89
N ALA A 70 -3.07 -8.03 -5.09
CA ALA A 70 -3.27 -9.19 -4.22
C ALA A 70 -3.46 -10.48 -5.04
N ASP A 71 -4.17 -10.39 -6.16
CA ASP A 71 -4.41 -11.54 -7.04
C ASP A 71 -3.12 -12.08 -7.67
N ARG A 72 -2.11 -11.24 -7.79
CA ARG A 72 -0.80 -11.63 -8.34
C ARG A 72 0.13 -12.26 -7.31
N ALA A 73 -0.23 -12.21 -6.03
CA ALA A 73 0.61 -12.80 -4.99
C ALA A 73 0.62 -14.32 -5.13
N PRO A 74 1.78 -14.98 -4.88
CA PRO A 74 1.85 -16.42 -4.98
C PRO A 74 1.04 -17.12 -3.89
N ASP A 75 0.66 -18.36 -4.14
CA ASP A 75 -0.01 -19.18 -3.15
C ASP A 75 0.90 -19.37 -1.92
N GLY A 76 0.29 -19.44 -0.76
CA GLY A 76 1.02 -19.60 0.49
C GLY A 76 1.42 -18.30 1.17
N VAL A 77 1.19 -17.16 0.53
CA VAL A 77 1.41 -15.85 1.14
C VAL A 77 0.08 -15.26 1.58
N GLN A 78 -0.03 -14.91 2.85
CA GLN A 78 -1.19 -14.20 3.35
C GLN A 78 -1.06 -12.73 2.97
N VAL A 79 -2.06 -12.17 2.29
CA VAL A 79 -2.04 -10.79 1.78
C VAL A 79 -3.13 -9.99 2.46
N ARG A 80 -2.77 -8.79 2.91
CA ARG A 80 -3.71 -7.78 3.41
C ARG A 80 -3.47 -6.49 2.65
N THR A 81 -4.54 -5.73 2.43
CA THR A 81 -4.47 -4.50 1.63
C THR A 81 -4.98 -3.32 2.44
N HIS A 82 -4.39 -2.16 2.21
CA HIS A 82 -4.71 -0.95 2.97
C HIS A 82 -4.68 0.27 2.08
N VAL A 83 -5.63 1.18 2.29
CA VAL A 83 -5.63 2.52 1.70
C VAL A 83 -5.41 3.51 2.82
N ARG A 84 -4.44 4.40 2.67
CA ARG A 84 -4.15 5.47 3.63
C ARG A 84 -4.20 6.82 2.93
N ASP A 85 -4.68 7.82 3.64
CA ASP A 85 -4.63 9.21 3.18
C ASP A 85 -3.54 9.93 3.96
N ASP A 86 -2.64 10.60 3.26
CA ASP A 86 -1.57 11.36 3.91
C ASP A 86 -1.07 12.46 2.99
N GLU A 87 -0.37 13.42 3.56
CA GLU A 87 0.20 14.54 2.80
C GLU A 87 1.26 14.08 1.80
N SER A 88 2.01 13.03 2.15
CA SER A 88 3.02 12.48 1.27
C SER A 88 3.00 10.96 1.31
N PHE A 89 3.50 10.36 0.24
CA PHE A 89 3.66 8.92 0.15
C PHE A 89 4.53 8.39 1.28
N ALA A 90 5.66 9.03 1.52
CA ALA A 90 6.60 8.59 2.55
C ALA A 90 5.98 8.63 3.94
N SER A 91 5.34 9.74 4.29
CA SER A 91 4.67 9.89 5.59
C SER A 91 3.60 8.83 5.81
N GLY A 92 2.75 8.63 4.81
CA GLY A 92 1.66 7.65 4.90
C GLY A 92 2.17 6.24 5.00
N LEU A 93 3.22 5.91 4.26
CA LEU A 93 3.81 4.58 4.29
C LEU A 93 4.50 4.29 5.62
N ILE A 94 5.25 5.25 6.15
CA ILE A 94 5.92 5.11 7.45
C ILE A 94 4.89 4.93 8.56
N ALA A 95 3.82 5.74 8.55
CA ALA A 95 2.77 5.63 9.54
C ALA A 95 2.07 4.25 9.47
N ALA A 96 1.76 3.80 8.25
CA ALA A 96 1.16 2.48 8.06
C ALA A 96 2.10 1.37 8.53
N ALA A 97 3.38 1.45 8.21
CA ALA A 97 4.36 0.46 8.63
C ALA A 97 4.45 0.38 10.16
N HIS A 98 4.42 1.52 10.82
CA HIS A 98 4.42 1.57 12.28
C HIS A 98 3.16 0.93 12.86
N ASP A 99 1.99 1.29 12.33
CA ASP A 99 0.70 0.75 12.78
C ASP A 99 0.59 -0.76 12.58
N LEU A 100 1.15 -1.26 11.49
CA LEU A 100 1.07 -2.67 11.12
C LEU A 100 2.21 -3.51 11.72
N GLY A 101 3.14 -2.90 12.42
CA GLY A 101 4.25 -3.60 13.04
C GLY A 101 5.21 -4.21 12.02
N ALA A 102 5.54 -3.45 10.99
CA ALA A 102 6.37 -3.93 9.89
C ALA A 102 7.78 -4.32 10.34
N SER A 103 8.23 -5.50 9.91
CA SER A 103 9.62 -5.90 10.04
C SER A 103 10.45 -5.42 8.86
N HIS A 104 9.81 -5.24 7.70
CA HIS A 104 10.44 -4.78 6.46
C HIS A 104 9.49 -3.86 5.72
N ILE A 105 10.06 -2.88 5.04
CA ILE A 105 9.33 -1.97 4.14
C ILE A 105 9.98 -2.09 2.76
N VAL A 106 9.17 -2.32 1.73
CA VAL A 106 9.64 -2.45 0.35
C VAL A 106 9.00 -1.34 -0.48
N ILE A 107 9.81 -0.60 -1.19
CA ILE A 107 9.37 0.49 -2.05
C ILE A 107 10.02 0.31 -3.41
N GLY A 108 9.24 0.48 -4.48
CA GLY A 108 9.78 0.49 -5.82
C GLY A 108 10.57 1.77 -6.07
N ALA A 109 11.75 1.63 -6.66
CA ALA A 109 12.58 2.76 -7.07
C ALA A 109 12.36 3.01 -8.55
N GLY A 110 11.93 4.22 -8.89
CA GLY A 110 11.63 4.55 -10.27
C GLY A 110 12.34 5.78 -10.76
#